data_3f420d99c118612c33bdbc1bcf458390
#
_entry.id   3f420d99c118612c33bdbc1bcf458390
#
_cell.length_a   1.000
_cell.length_b   1.000
_cell.length_c   1.000
_cell.angle_alpha   90.00
_cell.angle_beta   90.00
_cell.angle_gamma   90.00
#
_symmetry.space_group_name_H-M   'P 1'
#
loop_
_entity.id
_entity.type
_entity.pdbx_description
1 polymer ?
#
loop_
_entity_poly.entity_id
_entity_poly.type
_entity_poly.pdbx_seq_one_letter_code
_entity_poly.pdbx_strand_id
1 'polypeptide(L)'
;MSDGNKNRSYKVFEGLYFSLFSYYKNILKAQHKTVIIEEIKNQTIKLIDSTTISLCLSIFDWAKFRTAKGGIKMHTSLDDSSGLPDVINITEAKTHDNKGMENNVFEKGTIILEDRGYFDFSLMLKRIKAENIFVTRIKDNTVYQSVKELDLPENEDQDILKDEIIQLNSPKAKETGIFEHQLRLVTVYKVDENKVIQIISNNIDWKARTIADLYKKRWDIELFFKAMKQNLQIKSFVGTSENAVKSQIFISLISFLLLELIRRTNCDKNTAFSCFCEKIRVCILQYLTIEYVCNELKPIVKIAEKPPEITIFPADNFSNQTKLIL
;
A
#
# COMPACT_ATOMS: atom_id res chain seq x y z
N MET A 1 28.85 -13.66 -3.11
CA MET A 1 27.62 -12.88 -2.84
C MET A 1 26.88 -13.35 -1.58
N SER A 2 26.77 -14.65 -1.31
CA SER A 2 26.05 -15.18 -0.14
C SER A 2 26.57 -14.63 1.19
N ASP A 3 27.87 -14.65 1.44
CA ASP A 3 28.45 -14.19 2.72
C ASP A 3 28.35 -12.68 2.92
N GLY A 4 28.46 -11.90 1.86
CA GLY A 4 28.26 -10.46 1.92
C GLY A 4 26.84 -10.08 2.37
N ASN A 5 25.82 -10.79 1.86
CA ASN A 5 24.42 -10.54 2.22
C ASN A 5 24.04 -11.09 3.60
N LYS A 6 24.78 -12.09 4.10
CA LYS A 6 24.61 -12.62 5.45
C LYS A 6 25.09 -11.61 6.52
N ASN A 7 26.19 -10.92 6.24
CA ASN A 7 26.91 -10.10 7.22
C ASN A 7 26.56 -8.60 7.15
N ARG A 8 26.04 -8.09 6.02
CA ARG A 8 25.63 -6.70 5.90
C ARG A 8 24.21 -6.52 6.44
N SER A 9 24.02 -5.61 7.38
CA SER A 9 22.69 -5.35 7.93
C SER A 9 21.70 -4.86 6.87
N TYR A 10 20.53 -5.46 6.77
CA TYR A 10 19.43 -5.02 5.91
C TYR A 10 19.01 -3.56 6.19
N LYS A 11 19.29 -3.06 7.39
CA LYS A 11 18.98 -1.69 7.80
C LYS A 11 19.66 -0.62 6.93
N VAL A 12 20.75 -0.97 6.24
CA VAL A 12 21.39 -0.08 5.26
C VAL A 12 20.44 0.17 4.09
N PHE A 13 19.80 -0.89 3.56
CA PHE A 13 18.85 -0.79 2.46
C PHE A 13 17.51 -0.19 2.93
N GLU A 14 17.09 -0.49 4.15
CA GLU A 14 15.93 0.15 4.78
C GLU A 14 16.13 1.66 4.89
N GLY A 15 17.24 2.11 5.45
CA GLY A 15 17.58 3.53 5.57
C GLY A 15 17.68 4.23 4.22
N LEU A 16 18.30 3.56 3.22
CA LEU A 16 18.37 4.07 1.85
C LEU A 16 16.98 4.23 1.22
N TYR A 17 16.08 3.24 1.37
CA TYR A 17 14.72 3.33 0.87
C TYR A 17 14.00 4.54 1.43
N PHE A 18 13.99 4.73 2.75
CA PHE A 18 13.28 5.85 3.38
C PHE A 18 13.92 7.21 3.07
N SER A 19 15.23 7.26 2.87
CA SER A 19 15.93 8.46 2.41
C SER A 19 15.52 8.85 0.99
N LEU A 20 15.48 7.88 0.06
CA LEU A 20 15.02 8.09 -1.31
C LEU A 20 13.53 8.44 -1.35
N PHE A 21 12.70 7.76 -0.55
CA PHE A 21 11.28 8.08 -0.42
C PHE A 21 11.08 9.54 0.04
N SER A 22 11.77 9.95 1.09
CA SER A 22 11.68 11.33 1.61
C SER A 22 12.11 12.37 0.57
N TYR A 23 13.15 12.07 -0.20
CA TYR A 23 13.69 12.97 -1.22
C TYR A 23 12.76 13.09 -2.44
N TYR A 24 12.22 11.97 -2.94
CA TYR A 24 11.44 11.94 -4.18
C TYR A 24 9.92 12.00 -4.00
N LYS A 25 9.39 11.87 -2.78
CA LYS A 25 7.93 11.76 -2.55
C LYS A 25 7.12 12.91 -3.16
N ASN A 26 7.64 14.15 -3.15
CA ASN A 26 6.93 15.30 -3.69
C ASN A 26 6.81 15.25 -5.22
N ILE A 27 7.88 14.79 -5.91
CA ILE A 27 7.86 14.58 -7.35
C ILE A 27 6.89 13.47 -7.70
N LEU A 28 6.96 12.35 -6.97
CA LEU A 28 6.09 11.19 -7.19
C LEU A 28 4.63 11.51 -6.89
N LYS A 29 4.35 12.32 -5.86
CA LYS A 29 3.02 12.83 -5.54
C LYS A 29 2.45 13.69 -6.67
N ALA A 30 3.23 14.64 -7.20
CA ALA A 30 2.79 15.52 -8.28
C ALA A 30 2.46 14.75 -9.58
N GLN A 31 3.07 13.60 -9.79
CA GLN A 31 2.89 12.74 -10.97
C GLN A 31 1.94 11.57 -10.74
N HIS A 32 1.48 11.35 -9.50
CA HIS A 32 0.59 10.24 -9.20
C HIS A 32 -0.84 10.56 -9.61
N LYS A 33 -1.47 9.60 -10.33
CA LYS A 33 -2.90 9.64 -10.62
C LYS A 33 -3.65 9.00 -9.45
N THR A 34 -4.35 9.79 -8.71
CA THR A 34 -5.31 9.29 -7.71
C THR A 34 -6.72 9.79 -8.02
N VAL A 35 -7.71 8.97 -7.73
CA VAL A 35 -9.11 9.41 -7.83
C VAL A 35 -9.35 10.41 -6.71
N ILE A 36 -9.73 11.61 -7.09
CA ILE A 36 -10.04 12.69 -6.13
C ILE A 36 -11.50 12.52 -5.69
N ILE A 37 -11.68 12.36 -4.40
CA ILE A 37 -12.99 12.43 -3.74
C ILE A 37 -13.06 13.81 -3.11
N GLU A 38 -13.92 14.68 -3.66
CA GLU A 38 -13.96 16.10 -3.31
C GLU A 38 -14.15 16.36 -1.81
N GLU A 39 -14.97 15.54 -1.15
CA GLU A 39 -15.28 15.67 0.28
C GLU A 39 -14.05 15.52 1.19
N ILE A 40 -12.99 14.85 0.69
CA ILE A 40 -11.79 14.50 1.47
C ILE A 40 -10.47 14.87 0.78
N LYS A 41 -10.52 15.69 -0.26
CA LYS A 41 -9.35 15.99 -1.13
C LYS A 41 -8.08 16.49 -0.42
N ASN A 42 -8.25 17.08 0.76
CA ASN A 42 -7.13 17.62 1.55
C ASN A 42 -6.70 16.69 2.70
N GLN A 43 -7.27 15.50 2.81
CA GLN A 43 -6.94 14.58 3.89
C GLN A 43 -5.88 13.57 3.46
N THR A 44 -5.05 13.18 4.41
CA THR A 44 -4.07 12.12 4.20
C THR A 44 -4.77 10.77 4.23
N ILE A 45 -4.57 9.95 3.19
CA ILE A 45 -5.14 8.60 3.09
C ILE A 45 -4.01 7.59 3.13
N LYS A 46 -4.14 6.57 3.99
CA LYS A 46 -3.23 5.44 4.12
C LYS A 46 -3.97 4.15 3.87
N LEU A 47 -3.42 3.33 2.98
CA LEU A 47 -3.94 2.00 2.70
C LEU A 47 -3.09 0.99 3.46
N ILE A 48 -3.71 0.19 4.32
CA ILE A 48 -3.01 -0.79 5.14
C ILE A 48 -3.41 -2.19 4.71
N ASP A 49 -2.40 -2.99 4.39
CA ASP A 49 -2.58 -4.41 4.12
C ASP A 49 -1.26 -5.16 4.34
N SER A 50 -1.32 -6.48 4.25
CA SER A 50 -0.16 -7.35 4.35
C SER A 50 -0.11 -8.33 3.20
N THR A 51 1.11 -8.72 2.86
CA THR A 51 1.31 -9.77 1.87
C THR A 51 2.23 -10.85 2.39
N THR A 52 1.81 -12.11 2.22
CA THR A 52 2.64 -13.26 2.56
C THR A 52 3.55 -13.62 1.39
N ILE A 53 4.82 -13.85 1.69
CA ILE A 53 5.83 -14.36 0.78
C ILE A 53 6.22 -15.75 1.27
N SER A 54 5.86 -16.77 0.49
CA SER A 54 6.12 -18.16 0.84
C SER A 54 7.59 -18.49 0.69
N LEU A 55 8.17 -19.20 1.67
CA LEU A 55 9.55 -19.68 1.70
C LEU A 55 9.56 -21.21 1.86
N CYS A 56 10.57 -21.85 1.31
CA CYS A 56 10.76 -23.29 1.48
C CYS A 56 11.40 -23.57 2.85
N LEU A 57 10.69 -24.26 3.74
CA LEU A 57 11.16 -24.53 5.12
C LEU A 57 12.49 -25.27 5.21
N SER A 58 12.79 -26.15 4.26
CA SER A 58 14.04 -26.88 4.24
C SER A 58 15.27 -25.98 3.99
N ILE A 59 15.04 -24.78 3.50
CA ILE A 59 16.08 -23.77 3.19
C ILE A 59 16.02 -22.58 4.16
N PHE A 60 14.84 -22.28 4.70
CA PHE A 60 14.56 -21.12 5.55
C PHE A 60 13.97 -21.59 6.90
N ASP A 61 14.78 -22.25 7.71
CA ASP A 61 14.40 -22.85 8.99
C ASP A 61 13.87 -21.85 10.04
N TRP A 62 14.30 -20.60 9.94
CA TRP A 62 13.86 -19.49 10.80
C TRP A 62 12.45 -18.96 10.47
N ALA A 63 11.93 -19.20 9.26
CA ALA A 63 10.67 -18.62 8.77
C ALA A 63 9.48 -19.58 8.93
N LYS A 64 9.25 -20.10 10.13
CA LYS A 64 8.19 -21.08 10.41
C LYS A 64 6.78 -20.47 10.24
N PHE A 65 5.94 -21.14 9.44
CA PHE A 65 4.56 -20.70 9.22
C PHE A 65 3.52 -21.79 9.52
N ARG A 66 3.68 -23.00 8.95
CA ARG A 66 2.87 -24.20 9.19
C ARG A 66 3.79 -25.40 9.13
N THR A 67 3.28 -26.58 9.52
CA THR A 67 4.06 -27.83 9.62
C THR A 67 4.92 -28.14 8.39
N ALA A 68 4.56 -27.67 7.20
CA ALA A 68 5.27 -27.95 5.94
C ALA A 68 5.64 -26.70 5.12
N LYS A 69 5.37 -25.47 5.59
CA LYS A 69 5.61 -24.24 4.81
C LYS A 69 6.22 -23.15 5.69
N GLY A 70 7.27 -22.52 5.18
CA GLY A 70 7.82 -21.28 5.71
C GLY A 70 7.22 -20.06 5.05
N GLY A 71 7.36 -18.91 5.67
CA GLY A 71 6.94 -17.66 5.07
C GLY A 71 7.22 -16.47 5.96
N ILE A 72 7.32 -15.34 5.31
CA ILE A 72 7.34 -14.03 5.94
C ILE A 72 6.12 -13.23 5.51
N LYS A 73 5.75 -12.27 6.31
CA LYS A 73 4.67 -11.34 6.02
C LYS A 73 5.23 -9.92 6.00
N MET A 74 4.95 -9.20 4.93
CA MET A 74 5.26 -7.79 4.80
C MET A 74 3.98 -6.99 5.04
N HIS A 75 3.90 -6.32 6.17
CA HIS A 75 2.84 -5.39 6.53
C HIS A 75 3.23 -4.01 6.02
N THR A 76 2.33 -3.36 5.33
CA THR A 76 2.63 -2.14 4.59
C THR A 76 1.55 -1.10 4.81
N SER A 77 1.96 0.13 5.06
CA SER A 77 1.13 1.31 4.84
C SER A 77 1.55 1.95 3.52
N LEU A 78 0.62 2.11 2.60
CA LEU A 78 0.81 2.79 1.32
C LEU A 78 0.23 4.20 1.42
N ASP A 79 1.02 5.20 1.13
CA ASP A 79 0.56 6.57 1.04
C ASP A 79 -0.19 6.79 -0.27
N ASP A 80 -1.51 7.03 -0.21
CA ASP A 80 -2.35 7.22 -1.39
C ASP A 80 -1.86 8.35 -2.30
N SER A 81 -1.32 9.42 -1.71
CA SER A 81 -0.90 10.59 -2.47
C SER A 81 0.32 10.35 -3.36
N SER A 82 1.21 9.45 -2.97
CA SER A 82 2.41 9.08 -3.73
C SER A 82 2.32 7.71 -4.38
N GLY A 83 1.42 6.83 -3.90
CA GLY A 83 1.33 5.43 -4.31
C GLY A 83 2.55 4.61 -3.87
N LEU A 84 3.24 5.03 -2.81
CA LEU A 84 4.45 4.37 -2.29
C LEU A 84 4.30 3.96 -0.83
N PRO A 85 4.95 2.87 -0.41
CA PRO A 85 5.03 2.48 0.99
C PRO A 85 5.75 3.52 1.85
N ASP A 86 5.11 3.97 2.92
CA ASP A 86 5.71 4.85 3.93
C ASP A 86 5.95 4.15 5.27
N VAL A 87 5.34 2.99 5.48
CA VAL A 87 5.62 2.09 6.60
C VAL A 87 5.74 0.66 6.08
N ILE A 88 6.78 -0.04 6.51
CA ILE A 88 7.04 -1.43 6.13
C ILE A 88 7.52 -2.19 7.37
N ASN A 89 6.76 -3.20 7.78
CA ASN A 89 7.11 -4.10 8.86
C ASN A 89 7.19 -5.54 8.33
N ILE A 90 8.31 -6.22 8.53
CA ILE A 90 8.51 -7.60 8.07
C ILE A 90 8.51 -8.52 9.29
N THR A 91 7.57 -9.47 9.31
CA THR A 91 7.38 -10.43 10.40
C THR A 91 7.35 -11.86 9.87
N GLU A 92 7.37 -12.84 10.77
CA GLU A 92 7.03 -14.22 10.40
C GLU A 92 5.58 -14.29 9.90
N ALA A 93 5.31 -15.17 8.92
CA ALA A 93 3.98 -15.29 8.30
C ALA A 93 2.86 -15.71 9.26
N LYS A 94 3.18 -16.25 10.44
CA LYS A 94 2.20 -16.57 11.49
C LYS A 94 1.65 -15.35 12.23
N THR A 95 2.31 -14.21 12.13
CA THR A 95 1.87 -12.96 12.80
C THR A 95 0.55 -12.49 12.20
N HIS A 96 -0.43 -12.22 13.06
CA HIS A 96 -1.71 -11.67 12.62
C HIS A 96 -1.55 -10.26 12.05
N ASP A 97 -2.39 -9.90 11.09
CA ASP A 97 -2.29 -8.64 10.35
C ASP A 97 -2.39 -7.42 11.26
N ASN A 98 -3.32 -7.40 12.19
CA ASN A 98 -3.49 -6.34 13.16
C ASN A 98 -2.23 -6.11 14.04
N LYS A 99 -1.52 -7.19 14.44
CA LYS A 99 -0.28 -7.08 15.24
C LYS A 99 0.88 -6.49 14.44
N GLY A 100 0.96 -6.77 13.15
CA GLY A 100 2.03 -6.26 12.29
C GLY A 100 2.04 -4.74 12.14
N MET A 101 0.90 -4.08 12.38
CA MET A 101 0.72 -2.63 12.26
C MET A 101 0.29 -1.96 13.57
N GLU A 102 0.18 -2.71 14.67
CA GLU A 102 -0.35 -2.24 15.96
C GLU A 102 0.40 -1.04 16.54
N ASN A 103 1.71 -1.00 16.36
CA ASN A 103 2.56 0.05 16.93
C ASN A 103 2.72 1.28 16.02
N ASN A 104 2.11 1.26 14.85
CA ASN A 104 2.22 2.39 13.93
C ASN A 104 1.25 3.50 14.34
N VAL A 105 1.81 4.70 14.49
CA VAL A 105 1.07 5.92 14.82
C VAL A 105 0.93 6.74 13.55
N PHE A 106 -0.29 7.17 13.27
CA PHE A 106 -0.60 8.07 12.15
C PHE A 106 -1.00 9.43 12.69
N GLU A 107 -0.77 10.46 11.91
CA GLU A 107 -1.17 11.82 12.25
C GLU A 107 -2.69 11.91 12.44
N LYS A 108 -3.12 12.79 13.35
CA LYS A 108 -4.54 13.10 13.56
C LYS A 108 -5.23 13.47 12.24
N GLY A 109 -6.46 12.98 12.04
CA GLY A 109 -7.24 13.21 10.83
C GLY A 109 -6.85 12.33 9.64
N THR A 110 -5.83 11.43 9.78
CA THR A 110 -5.51 10.47 8.72
C THR A 110 -6.65 9.49 8.51
N ILE A 111 -7.03 9.29 7.23
CA ILE A 111 -7.96 8.25 6.80
C ILE A 111 -7.18 6.96 6.59
N ILE A 112 -7.62 5.88 7.22
CA ILE A 112 -6.96 4.57 7.19
C ILE A 112 -7.90 3.57 6.54
N LEU A 113 -7.52 3.06 5.38
CA LEU A 113 -8.26 2.03 4.64
C LEU A 113 -7.65 0.67 4.94
N GLU A 114 -8.43 -0.21 5.54
CA GLU A 114 -7.96 -1.51 6.02
C GLU A 114 -8.83 -2.64 5.48
N ASP A 115 -8.23 -3.84 5.25
CA ASP A 115 -9.01 -5.03 4.92
C ASP A 115 -9.75 -5.60 6.16
N ARG A 116 -10.72 -6.47 5.92
CA ARG A 116 -11.49 -7.19 6.96
C ARG A 116 -10.60 -7.93 7.96
N GLY A 117 -9.39 -8.32 7.58
CA GLY A 117 -8.39 -8.91 8.47
C GLY A 117 -8.00 -8.03 9.65
N TYR A 118 -8.08 -6.70 9.46
CA TYR A 118 -7.79 -5.69 10.49
C TYR A 118 -9.00 -5.32 11.35
N PHE A 119 -10.19 -5.88 11.08
CA PHE A 119 -11.38 -5.64 11.89
C PHE A 119 -11.19 -6.23 13.31
N ASP A 120 -10.75 -5.38 14.20
CA ASP A 120 -10.51 -5.67 15.63
C ASP A 120 -10.93 -4.49 16.48
N PHE A 121 -11.71 -4.74 17.54
CA PHE A 121 -12.31 -3.69 18.36
C PHE A 121 -11.29 -2.83 19.09
N SER A 122 -10.20 -3.45 19.57
CA SER A 122 -9.12 -2.73 20.25
C SER A 122 -8.37 -1.83 19.28
N LEU A 123 -8.12 -2.29 18.05
CA LEU A 123 -7.49 -1.50 17.00
C LEU A 123 -8.39 -0.33 16.57
N MET A 124 -9.69 -0.58 16.37
CA MET A 124 -10.66 0.46 16.03
C MET A 124 -10.73 1.55 17.11
N LEU A 125 -10.79 1.15 18.38
CA LEU A 125 -10.79 2.10 19.50
C LEU A 125 -9.47 2.90 19.57
N LYS A 126 -8.34 2.26 19.27
CA LYS A 126 -7.04 2.94 19.18
C LYS A 126 -7.04 4.00 18.07
N ARG A 127 -7.64 3.71 16.90
CA ARG A 127 -7.80 4.67 15.79
C ARG A 127 -8.66 5.86 16.22
N ILE A 128 -9.80 5.60 16.87
CA ILE A 128 -10.69 6.65 17.38
C ILE A 128 -9.96 7.54 18.38
N LYS A 129 -9.27 6.96 19.36
CA LYS A 129 -8.50 7.71 20.37
C LYS A 129 -7.35 8.53 19.78
N ALA A 130 -6.76 8.09 18.67
CA ALA A 130 -5.75 8.83 17.92
C ALA A 130 -6.36 9.86 16.96
N GLU A 131 -7.69 10.03 16.98
CA GLU A 131 -8.43 10.90 16.06
C GLU A 131 -8.18 10.59 14.59
N ASN A 132 -7.91 9.31 14.28
CA ASN A 132 -7.86 8.81 12.91
C ASN A 132 -9.25 8.34 12.46
N ILE A 133 -9.47 8.36 11.15
CA ILE A 133 -10.69 7.84 10.55
C ILE A 133 -10.36 6.50 9.91
N PHE A 134 -11.08 5.44 10.26
CA PHE A 134 -10.91 4.14 9.61
C PHE A 134 -12.08 3.83 8.68
N VAL A 135 -11.79 3.10 7.61
CA VAL A 135 -12.77 2.49 6.71
C VAL A 135 -12.36 1.04 6.47
N THR A 136 -13.21 0.10 6.88
CA THR A 136 -12.94 -1.34 6.74
C THR A 136 -14.22 -2.12 6.50
N ARG A 137 -14.11 -3.43 6.20
CA ARG A 137 -15.27 -4.33 6.14
C ARG A 137 -15.58 -4.90 7.51
N ILE A 138 -16.87 -4.97 7.82
CA ILE A 138 -17.36 -5.69 9.01
C ILE A 138 -17.23 -7.21 8.81
N LYS A 139 -17.05 -7.97 9.89
CA LYS A 139 -17.10 -9.43 9.85
C LYS A 139 -18.54 -9.91 9.87
N ASP A 140 -18.84 -10.97 9.13
CA ASP A 140 -20.22 -11.46 8.93
C ASP A 140 -20.92 -11.88 10.23
N ASN A 141 -20.17 -12.24 11.27
CA ASN A 141 -20.66 -12.63 12.59
C ASN A 141 -20.65 -11.49 13.63
N THR A 142 -20.52 -10.26 13.18
CA THR A 142 -20.48 -9.11 14.09
C THR A 142 -21.87 -8.78 14.60
N VAL A 143 -22.01 -8.66 15.91
CA VAL A 143 -23.26 -8.27 16.57
C VAL A 143 -23.29 -6.76 16.77
N TYR A 144 -24.30 -6.12 16.21
CA TYR A 144 -24.53 -4.67 16.32
C TYR A 144 -26.01 -4.36 16.45
N GLN A 145 -26.32 -3.17 16.90
CA GLN A 145 -27.66 -2.61 16.93
C GLN A 145 -27.71 -1.40 15.99
N SER A 146 -28.70 -1.35 15.11
CA SER A 146 -29.00 -0.15 14.33
C SER A 146 -29.58 0.93 15.25
N VAL A 147 -28.96 2.08 15.25
CA VAL A 147 -29.38 3.24 16.03
C VAL A 147 -30.28 4.16 15.19
N LYS A 148 -29.88 4.35 13.92
CA LYS A 148 -30.61 5.19 12.98
C LYS A 148 -30.33 4.74 11.56
N GLU A 149 -31.36 4.61 10.74
CA GLU A 149 -31.25 4.49 9.30
C GLU A 149 -31.23 5.87 8.65
N LEU A 150 -30.37 6.04 7.65
CA LEU A 150 -30.17 7.31 6.96
C LEU A 150 -30.77 7.22 5.56
N ASP A 151 -31.33 8.34 5.10
CA ASP A 151 -31.94 8.43 3.79
C ASP A 151 -30.85 8.32 2.70
N LEU A 152 -31.10 7.49 1.69
CA LEU A 152 -30.30 7.42 0.49
C LEU A 152 -30.83 8.44 -0.52
N PRO A 153 -29.94 9.22 -1.17
CA PRO A 153 -30.37 10.12 -2.24
C PRO A 153 -31.06 9.34 -3.37
N GLU A 154 -32.26 9.74 -3.76
CA GLU A 154 -32.93 9.17 -4.92
C GLU A 154 -32.09 9.44 -6.17
N ASN A 155 -31.74 8.40 -6.92
CA ASN A 155 -31.09 8.39 -8.24
C ASN A 155 -29.56 8.47 -8.35
N GLU A 156 -28.77 8.59 -7.28
CA GLU A 156 -27.31 8.73 -7.43
C GLU A 156 -26.52 7.43 -7.18
N ASP A 157 -27.03 6.49 -6.40
CA ASP A 157 -26.24 5.38 -5.83
C ASP A 157 -26.97 4.03 -5.86
N GLN A 158 -27.29 3.53 -7.04
CA GLN A 158 -28.03 2.26 -7.21
C GLN A 158 -27.34 1.03 -6.59
N ASP A 159 -26.04 1.10 -6.35
CA ASP A 159 -25.25 0.04 -5.70
C ASP A 159 -25.20 0.18 -4.18
N ILE A 160 -25.64 1.30 -3.59
CA ILE A 160 -25.77 1.46 -2.13
C ILE A 160 -27.15 0.99 -1.70
N LEU A 161 -27.19 -0.11 -0.95
CA LEU A 161 -28.44 -0.73 -0.53
C LEU A 161 -28.97 -0.18 0.79
N LYS A 162 -28.08 0.23 1.70
CA LYS A 162 -28.45 0.70 3.02
C LYS A 162 -27.34 1.54 3.63
N ASP A 163 -27.75 2.51 4.45
CA ASP A 163 -26.88 3.40 5.18
C ASP A 163 -27.40 3.60 6.61
N GLU A 164 -26.58 3.24 7.60
CA GLU A 164 -27.02 3.17 9.00
C GLU A 164 -25.96 3.75 9.95
N ILE A 165 -26.41 4.35 11.02
CA ILE A 165 -25.62 4.55 12.23
C ILE A 165 -25.87 3.35 13.13
N ILE A 166 -24.82 2.68 13.53
CA ILE A 166 -24.84 1.46 14.34
C ILE A 166 -24.04 1.61 15.63
N GLN A 167 -24.31 0.73 16.57
CA GLN A 167 -23.53 0.53 17.78
C GLN A 167 -23.17 -0.93 17.92
N LEU A 168 -21.86 -1.23 18.11
CA LEU A 168 -21.40 -2.60 18.31
C LEU A 168 -21.83 -3.09 19.69
N ASN A 169 -22.59 -4.20 19.78
CA ASN A 169 -23.26 -4.62 21.02
C ASN A 169 -22.88 -6.05 21.47
N SER A 170 -21.73 -6.55 21.07
CA SER A 170 -21.25 -7.83 21.59
C SER A 170 -20.61 -7.68 22.99
N PRO A 171 -20.52 -8.76 23.79
CA PRO A 171 -19.80 -8.74 25.08
C PRO A 171 -18.37 -8.18 24.94
N LYS A 172 -17.65 -8.58 23.90
CA LYS A 172 -16.29 -8.09 23.60
C LYS A 172 -16.28 -6.61 23.24
N ALA A 173 -17.32 -6.08 22.57
CA ALA A 173 -17.43 -4.66 22.25
C ALA A 173 -17.62 -3.82 23.52
N LYS A 174 -18.38 -4.33 24.48
CA LYS A 174 -18.54 -3.68 25.80
C LYS A 174 -17.28 -3.71 26.63
N GLU A 175 -16.60 -4.86 26.67
CA GLU A 175 -15.33 -5.03 27.37
C GLU A 175 -14.24 -4.11 26.84
N THR A 176 -14.14 -3.94 25.52
CA THR A 176 -13.15 -3.06 24.90
C THR A 176 -13.50 -1.57 24.98
N GLY A 177 -14.74 -1.22 25.26
CA GLY A 177 -15.26 0.17 25.26
C GLY A 177 -15.65 0.72 23.89
N ILE A 178 -15.52 -0.03 22.81
CA ILE A 178 -15.93 0.43 21.46
C ILE A 178 -17.45 0.60 21.38
N PHE A 179 -18.21 -0.08 22.25
CA PHE A 179 -19.65 0.08 22.39
C PHE A 179 -20.08 1.52 22.65
N GLU A 180 -19.27 2.35 23.27
CA GLU A 180 -19.57 3.77 23.58
C GLU A 180 -19.59 4.66 22.33
N HIS A 181 -19.12 4.14 21.19
CA HIS A 181 -19.00 4.91 19.95
C HIS A 181 -20.04 4.49 18.92
N GLN A 182 -20.70 5.48 18.34
CA GLN A 182 -21.52 5.29 17.15
C GLN A 182 -20.64 5.20 15.91
N LEU A 183 -20.96 4.26 15.02
CA LEU A 183 -20.23 3.98 13.81
C LEU A 183 -21.18 4.00 12.61
N ARG A 184 -20.69 4.36 11.44
CA ARG A 184 -21.45 4.30 10.18
C ARG A 184 -21.29 2.94 9.55
N LEU A 185 -22.37 2.36 9.07
CA LEU A 185 -22.40 1.10 8.32
C LEU A 185 -23.07 1.33 6.97
N VAL A 186 -22.32 1.18 5.90
CA VAL A 186 -22.81 1.30 4.53
C VAL A 186 -22.85 -0.07 3.87
N THR A 187 -24.00 -0.49 3.38
CA THR A 187 -24.20 -1.75 2.68
C THR A 187 -24.19 -1.49 1.17
N VAL A 188 -23.26 -2.14 0.47
CA VAL A 188 -23.01 -1.94 -0.96
C VAL A 188 -23.15 -3.24 -1.72
N TYR A 189 -23.80 -3.22 -2.87
CA TYR A 189 -23.86 -4.32 -3.82
C TYR A 189 -22.75 -4.20 -4.85
N LYS A 190 -21.81 -5.13 -4.86
CA LYS A 190 -20.78 -5.22 -5.89
C LYS A 190 -21.29 -6.00 -7.09
N VAL A 191 -21.62 -5.30 -8.16
CA VAL A 191 -22.15 -5.89 -9.41
C VAL A 191 -21.16 -6.91 -9.99
N ASP A 192 -19.88 -6.56 -10.07
CA ASP A 192 -18.83 -7.41 -10.67
C ASP A 192 -18.64 -8.74 -9.95
N GLU A 193 -18.87 -8.78 -8.64
CA GLU A 193 -18.70 -9.98 -7.80
C GLU A 193 -20.03 -10.65 -7.44
N ASN A 194 -21.17 -10.05 -7.84
CA ASN A 194 -22.53 -10.48 -7.43
C ASN A 194 -22.63 -10.67 -5.90
N LYS A 195 -22.16 -9.68 -5.14
CA LYS A 195 -21.98 -9.83 -3.70
C LYS A 195 -22.32 -8.53 -2.95
N VAL A 196 -23.02 -8.71 -1.81
CA VAL A 196 -23.22 -7.61 -0.85
C VAL A 196 -22.02 -7.53 0.09
N ILE A 197 -21.52 -6.34 0.33
CA ILE A 197 -20.49 -6.05 1.32
C ILE A 197 -20.99 -4.96 2.28
N GLN A 198 -20.55 -5.03 3.53
CA GLN A 198 -20.83 -4.03 4.54
C GLN A 198 -19.53 -3.36 4.97
N ILE A 199 -19.50 -2.03 4.85
CA ILE A 199 -18.35 -1.18 5.10
C ILE A 199 -18.64 -0.36 6.35
N ILE A 200 -17.72 -0.35 7.30
CA ILE A 200 -17.84 0.36 8.57
C ILE A 200 -16.79 1.46 8.69
N SER A 201 -17.20 2.60 9.25
CA SER A 201 -16.34 3.76 9.53
C SER A 201 -16.72 4.42 10.85
N ASN A 202 -15.79 5.11 11.47
CA ASN A 202 -16.06 6.00 12.60
C ASN A 202 -16.41 7.45 12.16
N ASN A 203 -16.40 7.73 10.86
CA ASN A 203 -16.91 9.00 10.37
C ASN A 203 -18.41 8.88 10.06
N ILE A 204 -19.23 9.65 10.76
CA ILE A 204 -20.70 9.61 10.62
C ILE A 204 -21.24 10.72 9.70
N ASP A 205 -20.41 11.69 9.30
CA ASP A 205 -20.83 12.88 8.57
C ASP A 205 -20.71 12.74 7.05
N TRP A 206 -19.80 11.89 6.57
CA TRP A 206 -19.59 11.70 5.14
C TRP A 206 -20.79 11.09 4.43
N LYS A 207 -20.88 11.31 3.12
CA LYS A 207 -21.85 10.61 2.28
C LYS A 207 -21.53 9.11 2.23
N ALA A 208 -22.57 8.27 2.08
CA ALA A 208 -22.39 6.82 1.90
C ALA A 208 -21.49 6.50 0.70
N ARG A 209 -21.62 7.25 -0.41
CA ARG A 209 -20.77 7.15 -1.60
C ARG A 209 -19.30 7.36 -1.28
N THR A 210 -18.96 8.37 -0.49
CA THR A 210 -17.56 8.63 -0.07
C THR A 210 -16.96 7.45 0.66
N ILE A 211 -17.70 6.83 1.59
CA ILE A 211 -17.25 5.63 2.32
C ILE A 211 -17.06 4.44 1.36
N ALA A 212 -17.98 4.25 0.42
CA ALA A 212 -17.89 3.17 -0.58
C ALA A 212 -16.70 3.36 -1.51
N ASP A 213 -16.47 4.57 -2.02
CA ASP A 213 -15.36 4.89 -2.92
C ASP A 213 -14.01 4.81 -2.21
N LEU A 214 -13.93 5.25 -0.95
CA LEU A 214 -12.75 5.04 -0.11
C LEU A 214 -12.41 3.57 0.04
N TYR A 215 -13.39 2.73 0.35
CA TYR A 215 -13.15 1.30 0.48
C TYR A 215 -12.70 0.67 -0.84
N LYS A 216 -13.20 1.13 -1.97
CA LYS A 216 -12.76 0.70 -3.29
C LYS A 216 -11.28 1.03 -3.53
N LYS A 217 -10.80 2.20 -3.10
CA LYS A 217 -9.38 2.58 -3.21
C LYS A 217 -8.43 1.64 -2.46
N ARG A 218 -8.90 0.93 -1.44
CA ARG A 218 -8.09 -0.07 -0.74
C ARG A 218 -7.45 -1.09 -1.70
N TRP A 219 -8.05 -1.33 -2.87
CA TRP A 219 -7.49 -2.23 -3.88
C TRP A 219 -6.12 -1.81 -4.42
N ASP A 220 -5.76 -0.54 -4.33
CA ASP A 220 -4.49 -0.03 -4.85
C ASP A 220 -3.28 -0.65 -4.14
N ILE A 221 -3.38 -0.99 -2.85
CA ILE A 221 -2.30 -1.71 -2.16
C ILE A 221 -2.14 -3.16 -2.65
N GLU A 222 -3.22 -3.81 -3.07
CA GLU A 222 -3.14 -5.14 -3.68
C GLU A 222 -2.44 -5.08 -5.05
N LEU A 223 -2.71 -4.02 -5.84
CA LEU A 223 -2.02 -3.76 -7.11
C LEU A 223 -0.53 -3.51 -6.87
N PHE A 224 -0.16 -2.78 -5.82
CA PHE A 224 1.23 -2.61 -5.40
C PHE A 224 1.88 -3.96 -5.09
N PHE A 225 1.26 -4.81 -4.25
CA PHE A 225 1.80 -6.13 -3.95
C PHE A 225 1.92 -7.03 -5.18
N LYS A 226 0.96 -6.93 -6.09
CA LYS A 226 1.02 -7.65 -7.38
C LYS A 226 2.22 -7.18 -8.20
N ALA A 227 2.44 -5.87 -8.31
CA ALA A 227 3.59 -5.31 -9.01
C ALA A 227 4.92 -5.80 -8.41
N MET A 228 5.07 -5.75 -7.09
CA MET A 228 6.24 -6.26 -6.38
C MET A 228 6.50 -7.75 -6.65
N LYS A 229 5.45 -8.59 -6.55
CA LYS A 229 5.57 -10.04 -6.75
C LYS A 229 5.84 -10.46 -8.19
N GLN A 230 5.27 -9.75 -9.15
CA GLN A 230 5.37 -10.11 -10.57
C GLN A 230 6.61 -9.51 -11.24
N ASN A 231 6.91 -8.25 -10.94
CA ASN A 231 7.95 -7.52 -11.68
C ASN A 231 9.30 -7.49 -10.96
N LEU A 232 9.33 -7.57 -9.62
CA LEU A 232 10.55 -7.39 -8.82
C LEU A 232 11.03 -8.66 -8.10
N GLN A 233 10.45 -9.80 -8.47
CA GLN A 233 10.90 -11.16 -8.08
C GLN A 233 11.06 -11.38 -6.56
N ILE A 234 10.23 -10.78 -5.73
CA ILE A 234 10.24 -11.04 -4.28
C ILE A 234 9.72 -12.43 -3.88
N LYS A 235 9.52 -13.32 -4.86
CA LYS A 235 9.17 -14.73 -4.65
C LYS A 235 10.35 -15.68 -4.58
N SER A 236 11.52 -15.26 -5.10
CA SER A 236 12.74 -16.06 -5.15
C SER A 236 13.88 -15.30 -4.47
N PHE A 237 14.49 -15.91 -3.47
CA PHE A 237 15.56 -15.28 -2.70
C PHE A 237 16.91 -15.90 -3.01
N VAL A 238 17.92 -15.06 -3.19
CA VAL A 238 19.32 -15.48 -3.47
C VAL A 238 20.01 -15.94 -2.18
N GLY A 239 19.66 -15.32 -1.04
CA GLY A 239 20.20 -15.68 0.27
C GLY A 239 19.13 -16.26 1.17
N THR A 240 19.52 -17.17 2.07
CA THR A 240 18.60 -17.92 2.95
C THR A 240 18.47 -17.36 4.36
N SER A 241 19.39 -16.50 4.80
CA SER A 241 19.30 -15.86 6.11
C SER A 241 18.18 -14.80 6.17
N GLU A 242 17.64 -14.57 7.35
CA GLU A 242 16.62 -13.52 7.58
C GLU A 242 17.10 -12.15 7.09
N ASN A 243 18.37 -11.83 7.36
CA ASN A 243 19.00 -10.59 6.92
C ASN A 243 19.05 -10.47 5.39
N ALA A 244 19.41 -11.56 4.68
CA ALA A 244 19.46 -11.57 3.23
C ALA A 244 18.08 -11.40 2.60
N VAL A 245 17.07 -12.04 3.16
CA VAL A 245 15.68 -11.93 2.70
C VAL A 245 15.17 -10.50 2.89
N LYS A 246 15.35 -9.90 4.07
CA LYS A 246 14.97 -8.51 4.34
C LYS A 246 15.72 -7.53 3.43
N SER A 247 17.01 -7.74 3.22
CA SER A 247 17.82 -6.94 2.27
C SER A 247 17.24 -6.97 0.87
N GLN A 248 16.91 -8.16 0.36
CA GLN A 248 16.33 -8.30 -0.99
C GLN A 248 14.96 -7.63 -1.10
N ILE A 249 14.13 -7.67 -0.07
CA ILE A 249 12.84 -6.96 -0.05
C ILE A 249 13.08 -5.45 -0.16
N PHE A 250 13.98 -4.88 0.65
CA PHE A 250 14.25 -3.44 0.58
C PHE A 250 14.92 -3.03 -0.73
N ILE A 251 15.81 -3.85 -1.31
CA ILE A 251 16.36 -3.63 -2.65
C ILE A 251 15.23 -3.60 -3.69
N SER A 252 14.27 -4.51 -3.60
CA SER A 252 13.12 -4.54 -4.50
C SER A 252 12.23 -3.29 -4.34
N LEU A 253 12.05 -2.80 -3.11
CA LEU A 253 11.32 -1.56 -2.83
C LEU A 253 12.05 -0.33 -3.39
N ILE A 254 13.38 -0.27 -3.26
CA ILE A 254 14.21 0.76 -3.90
C ILE A 254 14.04 0.71 -5.42
N SER A 255 14.12 -0.48 -6.01
CA SER A 255 13.92 -0.67 -7.45
C SER A 255 12.52 -0.21 -7.89
N PHE A 256 11.48 -0.55 -7.12
CA PHE A 256 10.12 -0.08 -7.39
C PHE A 256 10.03 1.44 -7.39
N LEU A 257 10.58 2.09 -6.36
CA LEU A 257 10.59 3.55 -6.24
C LEU A 257 11.29 4.21 -7.43
N LEU A 258 12.49 3.74 -7.79
CA LEU A 258 13.27 4.31 -8.89
C LEU A 258 12.59 4.07 -10.25
N LEU A 259 12.03 2.88 -10.49
CA LEU A 259 11.29 2.58 -11.71
C LEU A 259 10.01 3.42 -11.82
N GLU A 260 9.28 3.61 -10.72
CA GLU A 260 8.12 4.51 -10.68
C GLU A 260 8.52 5.98 -10.93
N LEU A 261 9.64 6.43 -10.36
CA LEU A 261 10.16 7.77 -10.61
C LEU A 261 10.43 7.97 -12.10
N ILE A 262 11.19 7.08 -12.74
CA ILE A 262 11.51 7.17 -14.17
C ILE A 262 10.25 7.09 -15.01
N ARG A 263 9.37 6.12 -14.73
CA ARG A 263 8.11 5.94 -15.47
C ARG A 263 7.25 7.19 -15.42
N ARG A 264 7.00 7.73 -14.23
CA ARG A 264 6.09 8.88 -14.04
C ARG A 264 6.64 10.17 -14.59
N THR A 265 7.96 10.35 -14.59
CA THR A 265 8.60 11.59 -15.09
C THR A 265 8.82 11.57 -16.60
N ASN A 266 8.99 10.39 -17.21
CA ASN A 266 9.44 10.31 -18.61
C ASN A 266 8.49 9.60 -19.57
N CYS A 267 7.50 8.84 -19.05
CA CYS A 267 6.57 8.10 -19.91
C CYS A 267 5.18 8.71 -19.90
N ASP A 268 4.33 8.23 -20.82
CA ASP A 268 2.90 8.58 -20.80
C ASP A 268 2.24 8.17 -19.48
N LYS A 269 1.33 9.02 -19.01
CA LYS A 269 0.60 8.79 -17.74
C LYS A 269 -0.22 7.51 -17.70
N ASN A 270 -0.53 6.92 -18.86
CA ASN A 270 -1.29 5.67 -18.99
C ASN A 270 -0.37 4.44 -19.10
N THR A 271 0.95 4.61 -19.15
CA THR A 271 1.90 3.50 -19.24
C THR A 271 1.80 2.63 -18.00
N ALA A 272 1.37 1.38 -18.15
CA ALA A 272 1.32 0.43 -17.06
C ALA A 272 2.72 0.10 -16.52
N PHE A 273 2.86 -0.03 -15.20
CA PHE A 273 4.14 -0.35 -14.56
C PHE A 273 4.75 -1.65 -15.09
N SER A 274 3.94 -2.69 -15.31
CA SER A 274 4.42 -3.96 -15.87
C SER A 274 4.99 -3.81 -17.28
N CYS A 275 4.32 -3.05 -18.14
CA CYS A 275 4.79 -2.77 -19.50
C CYS A 275 6.14 -2.03 -19.47
N PHE A 276 6.28 -1.04 -18.60
CA PHE A 276 7.53 -0.32 -18.38
C PHE A 276 8.65 -1.26 -17.92
N CYS A 277 8.39 -2.12 -16.91
CA CYS A 277 9.37 -3.08 -16.42
C CYS A 277 9.84 -4.06 -17.49
N GLU A 278 8.94 -4.55 -18.34
CA GLU A 278 9.31 -5.44 -19.45
C GLU A 278 10.25 -4.74 -20.43
N LYS A 279 9.97 -3.51 -20.81
CA LYS A 279 10.84 -2.74 -21.70
C LYS A 279 12.19 -2.46 -21.08
N ILE A 280 12.24 -2.08 -19.79
CA ILE A 280 13.51 -1.90 -19.07
C ILE A 280 14.36 -3.18 -19.09
N ARG A 281 13.75 -4.35 -18.86
CA ARG A 281 14.47 -5.63 -18.93
C ARG A 281 15.10 -5.89 -20.30
N VAL A 282 14.31 -5.67 -21.36
CA VAL A 282 14.82 -5.82 -22.74
C VAL A 282 15.99 -4.86 -22.99
N CYS A 283 15.88 -3.62 -22.55
CA CYS A 283 16.93 -2.62 -22.76
C CYS A 283 18.21 -2.92 -21.99
N ILE A 284 18.12 -3.41 -20.75
CA ILE A 284 19.28 -3.84 -19.99
C ILE A 284 19.99 -5.01 -20.71
N LEU A 285 19.23 -5.98 -21.25
CA LEU A 285 19.78 -7.13 -21.96
C LEU A 285 20.42 -6.75 -23.31
N GLN A 286 19.92 -5.69 -23.95
CA GLN A 286 20.40 -5.21 -25.24
C GLN A 286 21.34 -4.00 -25.15
N TYR A 287 21.73 -3.61 -23.94
CA TYR A 287 22.57 -2.42 -23.68
C TYR A 287 21.98 -1.11 -24.26
N LEU A 288 20.65 -1.01 -24.33
CA LEU A 288 19.96 0.20 -24.77
C LEU A 288 19.83 1.21 -23.61
N THR A 289 19.76 2.49 -23.95
CA THR A 289 19.62 3.55 -22.95
C THR A 289 18.20 3.63 -22.41
N ILE A 290 18.03 4.12 -21.16
CA ILE A 290 16.72 4.42 -20.56
C ILE A 290 15.95 5.45 -21.40
N GLU A 291 16.67 6.40 -21.99
CA GLU A 291 16.07 7.41 -22.90
C GLU A 291 15.37 6.76 -24.09
N TYR A 292 15.95 5.73 -24.70
CA TYR A 292 15.32 4.95 -25.77
C TYR A 292 13.99 4.36 -25.28
N VAL A 293 13.96 3.72 -24.12
CA VAL A 293 12.72 3.14 -23.55
C VAL A 293 11.66 4.19 -23.34
N CYS A 294 12.04 5.34 -22.75
CA CYS A 294 11.10 6.40 -22.44
C CYS A 294 10.54 7.03 -23.72
N ASN A 295 11.34 7.16 -24.78
CA ASN A 295 10.88 7.68 -26.06
C ASN A 295 9.90 6.75 -26.75
N GLU A 296 10.12 5.43 -26.72
CA GLU A 296 9.19 4.41 -27.21
C GLU A 296 7.83 4.41 -26.47
N LEU A 297 7.80 4.90 -25.24
CA LEU A 297 6.60 4.94 -24.40
C LEU A 297 5.93 6.32 -24.34
N LYS A 298 6.46 7.30 -25.05
CA LYS A 298 5.79 8.61 -25.20
C LYS A 298 4.69 8.53 -26.24
N PRO A 299 3.56 9.21 -26.04
CA PRO A 299 2.61 9.42 -27.11
C PRO A 299 3.30 10.19 -28.24
N ILE A 300 2.93 9.90 -29.49
CA ILE A 300 3.44 10.57 -30.70
C ILE A 300 2.87 12.01 -30.76
N VAL A 301 3.16 12.81 -29.76
CA VAL A 301 2.85 14.24 -29.75
C VAL A 301 4.17 14.98 -29.65
N LYS A 302 4.47 15.80 -30.66
CA LYS A 302 5.64 16.69 -30.67
C LYS A 302 5.57 17.62 -29.46
N ILE A 303 6.34 17.35 -28.43
CA ILE A 303 6.54 18.27 -27.31
C ILE A 303 7.97 18.78 -27.39
N ALA A 304 8.09 20.10 -27.64
CA ALA A 304 9.35 20.81 -27.62
C ALA A 304 9.65 21.27 -26.19
N GLU A 305 10.09 20.37 -25.33
CA GLU A 305 10.75 20.76 -24.07
C GLU A 305 11.68 19.64 -23.60
N LYS A 306 12.89 20.02 -23.23
CA LYS A 306 13.87 19.10 -22.65
C LYS A 306 13.33 18.51 -21.34
N PRO A 307 13.37 17.19 -21.16
CA PRO A 307 13.04 16.60 -19.86
C PRO A 307 14.02 17.10 -18.79
N PRO A 308 13.56 17.27 -17.53
CA PRO A 308 14.45 17.62 -16.44
C PRO A 308 15.54 16.55 -16.29
N GLU A 309 16.77 17.00 -16.07
CA GLU A 309 17.88 16.10 -15.78
C GLU A 309 17.58 15.35 -14.46
N ILE A 310 17.47 14.03 -14.56
CA ILE A 310 17.30 13.18 -13.38
C ILE A 310 18.70 12.94 -12.79
N THR A 311 19.07 13.69 -11.81
CA THR A 311 20.20 13.37 -10.95
C THR A 311 19.74 12.35 -9.90
N ILE A 312 20.23 11.12 -9.99
CA ILE A 312 19.90 10.02 -9.05
C ILE A 312 20.45 10.32 -7.64
N PHE A 313 21.46 11.19 -7.55
CA PHE A 313 22.03 11.67 -6.29
C PHE A 313 22.19 13.19 -6.30
N PRO A 314 21.91 13.89 -5.17
CA PRO A 314 22.25 15.30 -5.07
C PRO A 314 23.78 15.46 -5.21
N ALA A 315 24.20 16.41 -6.04
CA ALA A 315 25.60 16.66 -6.40
C ALA A 315 26.51 17.03 -5.20
N ASP A 316 25.92 17.34 -4.06
CA ASP A 316 26.63 18.00 -2.95
C ASP A 316 27.32 17.05 -1.95
N ASN A 317 27.20 15.72 -2.09
CA ASN A 317 27.74 14.78 -1.11
C ASN A 317 28.78 13.77 -1.62
N PHE A 318 29.21 13.83 -2.88
CA PHE A 318 30.25 12.94 -3.39
C PHE A 318 31.28 13.69 -4.23
N SER A 319 32.43 13.98 -3.64
CA SER A 319 33.58 14.62 -4.29
C SER A 319 34.34 13.70 -5.26
N ASN A 320 33.79 12.61 -5.72
CA ASN A 320 34.34 11.77 -6.78
C ASN A 320 33.21 11.16 -7.60
N GLN A 321 32.91 11.76 -8.73
CA GLN A 321 31.95 11.30 -9.70
C GLN A 321 32.47 10.09 -10.45
N THR A 322 31.95 8.93 -10.15
CA THR A 322 31.90 7.84 -11.14
C THR A 322 30.58 8.00 -11.89
N LYS A 323 30.64 8.48 -13.12
CA LYS A 323 29.49 8.42 -14.04
C LYS A 323 29.14 6.94 -14.23
N LEU A 324 28.11 6.46 -13.55
CA LEU A 324 27.49 5.19 -13.90
C LEU A 324 26.71 5.41 -15.20
N ILE A 325 27.29 4.95 -16.30
CA ILE A 325 26.58 4.73 -17.56
C ILE A 325 25.75 3.48 -17.32
N LEU A 326 24.47 3.65 -17.11
CA LEU A 326 23.47 2.59 -17.19
C LEU A 326 22.87 2.62 -18.58
#